data_1822d1cb47ba0fc1e4ea1a1f0d0faea1
#
_entry.id   1822d1cb47ba0fc1e4ea1a1f0d0faea1
#
_cell.length_a   1.000
_cell.length_b   1.000
_cell.length_c   1.000
_cell.angle_alpha   90.00
_cell.angle_beta   90.00
_cell.angle_gamma   90.00
#
_symmetry.space_group_name_H-M   'P 1'
#
loop_
_entity.id
_entity.type
_entity.pdbx_description
1 polymer ?
#
loop_
_entity_poly.entity_id
_entity_poly.type
_entity_poly.pdbx_seq_one_letter_code
_entity_poly.pdbx_strand_id
1 'polypeptide(L)'
;RAHNLYNSVNVSFNFGKLIASVGDMVYSTIELTDAPNNKRNTAIGNMLTANAQYTLPWDMSIKTNINTIYRHNGTSPIDYPWRTIWNVAITQSFLRNKTLALKFEASDLLNQRVQTWNYVSDNTRNSGWSETVGRFFMLHVIYRFSTKKAAQ
;
A
#
# COMPACT_ATOMS: atom_id res chain seq x y z
N ARG A 1 15.91 -24.87 -9.15
CA ARG A 1 16.63 -23.90 -8.30
C ARG A 1 15.99 -22.53 -8.48
N ALA A 2 15.79 -21.80 -7.38
CA ALA A 2 15.25 -20.44 -7.41
C ALA A 2 16.30 -19.45 -6.88
N HIS A 3 16.48 -18.35 -7.56
CA HIS A 3 17.31 -17.23 -7.14
C HIS A 3 16.40 -15.99 -6.97
N ASN A 4 16.45 -15.39 -5.81
CA ASN A 4 15.68 -14.19 -5.49
C ASN A 4 16.63 -13.01 -5.25
N LEU A 5 16.38 -11.91 -5.92
CA LEU A 5 17.06 -10.64 -5.71
C LEU A 5 16.05 -9.61 -5.21
N TYR A 6 16.37 -8.95 -4.12
CA TYR A 6 15.56 -7.86 -3.54
C TYR A 6 16.43 -6.64 -3.38
N ASN A 7 15.92 -5.51 -3.78
CA ASN A 7 16.53 -4.20 -3.54
C ASN A 7 15.43 -3.25 -3.07
N SER A 8 15.71 -2.46 -2.04
CA SER A 8 14.78 -1.43 -1.57
C SER A 8 15.52 -0.18 -1.14
N VAL A 9 14.94 0.97 -1.49
CA VAL A 9 15.39 2.30 -1.09
C VAL A 9 14.20 3.02 -0.50
N ASN A 10 14.40 3.71 0.62
CA ASN A 10 13.41 4.57 1.23
C ASN A 10 14.05 5.90 1.61
N VAL A 11 13.42 6.99 1.22
CA VAL A 11 13.85 8.35 1.54
C VAL A 11 12.72 9.06 2.27
N SER A 12 13.03 9.65 3.41
CA SER A 12 12.08 10.38 4.24
C SER A 12 12.52 11.82 4.42
N PHE A 13 11.54 12.72 4.36
CA PHE A 13 11.71 14.15 4.51
C PHE A 13 10.84 14.65 5.67
N ASN A 14 11.42 15.50 6.49
CA ASN A 14 10.71 16.17 7.59
C ASN A 14 10.98 17.68 7.53
N PHE A 15 9.97 18.44 7.16
CA PHE A 15 10.00 19.90 7.06
C PHE A 15 8.96 20.50 8.03
N GLY A 16 9.08 20.18 9.30
CA GLY A 16 8.21 20.70 10.37
C GLY A 16 6.77 20.22 10.22
N LYS A 17 5.94 20.95 9.47
CA LYS A 17 4.52 20.60 9.24
C LYS A 17 4.31 19.57 8.14
N LEU A 18 5.30 19.34 7.29
CA LEU A 18 5.29 18.37 6.21
C LEU A 18 6.22 17.21 6.53
N ILE A 19 5.66 16.02 6.59
CA ILE A 19 6.40 14.76 6.65
C ILE A 19 6.06 14.01 5.37
N ALA A 20 7.08 13.59 4.63
CA ALA A 20 6.90 12.84 3.40
C ALA A 20 7.93 11.71 3.32
N SER A 21 7.56 10.62 2.66
CA SER A 21 8.48 9.53 2.35
C SER A 21 8.16 8.94 0.98
N VAL A 22 9.21 8.50 0.30
CA VAL A 22 9.12 7.75 -0.94
C VAL A 22 10.00 6.52 -0.80
N GLY A 23 9.42 5.36 -1.06
CA GLY A 23 10.10 4.08 -1.05
C GLY A 23 9.90 3.35 -2.37
N ASP A 24 10.96 2.73 -2.85
CA ASP A 24 10.93 1.86 -4.02
C ASP A 24 11.50 0.50 -3.65
N MET A 25 10.83 -0.56 -4.06
CA MET A 25 11.26 -1.94 -3.87
C MET A 25 11.16 -2.68 -5.20
N VAL A 26 12.28 -3.20 -5.65
CA VAL A 26 12.36 -4.05 -6.83
C VAL A 26 12.71 -5.47 -6.39
N TYR A 27 11.99 -6.44 -6.92
CA TYR A 27 12.34 -7.85 -6.72
C TYR A 27 12.36 -8.58 -8.05
N SER A 28 13.25 -9.57 -8.14
CA SER A 28 13.34 -10.47 -9.27
C SER A 28 13.50 -11.89 -8.75
N THR A 29 12.72 -12.80 -9.30
CA THR A 29 12.83 -14.24 -9.04
C THR A 29 13.13 -14.94 -10.34
N ILE A 30 14.21 -15.72 -10.34
CA ILE A 30 14.61 -16.56 -11.47
C ILE A 30 14.47 -18.01 -11.03
N GLU A 31 13.57 -18.74 -11.63
CA GLU A 31 13.37 -20.17 -11.40
C GLU A 31 13.95 -20.97 -12.56
N LEU A 32 14.80 -21.93 -12.23
CA LEU A 32 15.37 -22.88 -13.18
C LEU A 32 14.75 -24.25 -12.89
N THR A 33 13.96 -24.75 -13.83
CA THR A 33 13.35 -26.07 -13.72
C THR A 33 14.24 -27.08 -14.45
N ASP A 34 14.60 -28.16 -13.78
CA ASP A 34 15.41 -29.29 -14.35
C ASP A 34 14.57 -30.18 -15.29
N ALA A 35 13.47 -29.68 -15.85
CA ALA A 35 12.65 -30.37 -16.83
C ALA A 35 13.39 -30.53 -18.17
N PRO A 36 13.02 -31.51 -19.02
CA PRO A 36 13.74 -31.81 -20.27
C PRO A 36 13.89 -30.64 -21.24
N ASN A 37 13.16 -29.55 -21.04
CA ASN A 37 13.22 -28.35 -21.88
C ASN A 37 13.85 -27.13 -21.18
N ASN A 38 14.49 -27.28 -20.03
CA ASN A 38 15.23 -26.25 -19.30
C ASN A 38 14.50 -24.86 -19.31
N LYS A 39 13.25 -24.81 -18.90
CA LYS A 39 12.48 -23.57 -18.93
C LYS A 39 12.92 -22.67 -17.76
N ARG A 40 13.48 -21.54 -18.12
CA ARG A 40 13.74 -20.44 -17.19
C ARG A 40 12.48 -19.60 -17.05
N ASN A 41 11.97 -19.51 -15.85
CA ASN A 41 10.92 -18.57 -15.50
C ASN A 41 11.53 -17.36 -14.80
N THR A 42 11.16 -16.15 -15.22
CA THR A 42 11.62 -14.92 -14.60
C THR A 42 10.40 -14.09 -14.22
N ALA A 43 10.25 -13.84 -12.94
CA ALA A 43 9.28 -12.92 -12.41
C ALA A 43 9.98 -11.64 -11.93
N ILE A 44 9.45 -10.50 -12.31
CA ILE A 44 9.95 -9.19 -11.90
C ILE A 44 8.78 -8.41 -11.30
N GLY A 45 9.03 -7.74 -10.19
CA GLY A 45 8.07 -6.83 -9.59
C GLY A 45 8.73 -5.57 -9.05
N ASN A 46 7.96 -4.51 -9.03
CA ASN A 46 8.32 -3.24 -8.45
C ASN A 46 7.16 -2.74 -7.59
N MET A 47 7.49 -2.17 -6.44
CA MET A 47 6.53 -1.54 -5.55
C MET A 47 7.03 -0.14 -5.19
N LEU A 48 6.36 0.87 -5.71
CA LEU A 48 6.60 2.27 -5.38
C LEU A 48 5.58 2.72 -4.34
N THR A 49 6.06 3.27 -3.24
CA THR A 49 5.23 3.80 -2.15
C THR A 49 5.55 5.26 -1.92
N ALA A 50 4.54 6.11 -1.89
CA ALA A 50 4.69 7.51 -1.51
C ALA A 50 3.70 7.84 -0.38
N ASN A 51 4.21 8.47 0.68
CA ASN A 51 3.42 8.94 1.80
C ASN A 51 3.68 10.41 2.02
N ALA A 52 2.64 11.16 2.34
CA ALA A 52 2.79 12.52 2.80
C ALA A 52 1.76 12.83 3.89
N GLN A 53 2.18 13.62 4.86
CA GLN A 53 1.32 14.18 5.89
C GLN A 53 1.63 15.66 6.02
N TYR A 54 0.60 16.49 5.94
CA TYR A 54 0.71 17.92 6.17
C TYR A 54 -0.20 18.33 7.33
N THR A 55 0.35 19.10 8.26
CA THR A 55 -0.40 19.63 9.41
C THR A 55 -0.66 21.13 9.21
N LEU A 56 -1.92 21.47 9.13
CA LEU A 56 -2.42 22.83 8.97
C LEU A 56 -2.48 23.58 10.32
N PRO A 57 -2.50 24.93 10.31
CA PRO A 57 -2.45 25.73 11.55
C PRO A 57 -3.59 25.49 12.55
N TRP A 58 -4.78 25.11 12.07
CA TRP A 58 -5.99 24.92 12.91
C TRP A 58 -6.25 23.48 13.32
N ASP A 59 -5.18 22.75 13.62
CA ASP A 59 -5.25 21.34 14.07
C ASP A 59 -5.91 20.38 13.08
N MET A 60 -5.86 20.72 11.80
CA MET A 60 -6.21 19.83 10.70
C MET A 60 -4.97 19.12 10.18
N SER A 61 -5.08 17.87 9.85
CA SER A 61 -4.04 17.12 9.16
C SER A 61 -4.58 16.44 7.93
N ILE A 62 -3.79 16.48 6.86
CA ILE A 62 -4.08 15.78 5.61
C ILE A 62 -3.00 14.71 5.46
N LYS A 63 -3.41 13.47 5.25
CA LYS A 63 -2.53 12.34 4.96
C LYS A 63 -2.87 11.78 3.60
N THR A 64 -1.85 11.44 2.84
CA THR A 64 -2.01 10.71 1.59
C THR A 64 -1.02 9.57 1.52
N ASN A 65 -1.45 8.46 0.94
CA ASN A 65 -0.65 7.29 0.67
C ASN A 65 -0.93 6.82 -0.76
N ILE A 66 0.10 6.65 -1.54
CA ILE A 66 0.05 6.09 -2.88
C ILE A 66 0.93 4.85 -2.89
N ASN A 67 0.39 3.74 -3.34
CA ASN A 67 1.11 2.49 -3.52
C ASN A 67 0.89 2.01 -4.95
N THR A 68 1.95 1.99 -5.74
CA THR A 68 1.93 1.49 -7.13
C THR A 68 2.70 0.20 -7.19
N ILE A 69 2.05 -0.85 -7.68
CA ILE A 69 2.63 -2.19 -7.81
C ILE A 69 2.70 -2.53 -9.30
N TYR A 70 3.87 -2.94 -9.74
CA TYR A 70 4.09 -3.56 -11.04
C TYR A 70 4.48 -5.03 -10.86
N ARG A 71 3.93 -5.90 -11.68
CA ARG A 71 4.30 -7.33 -11.71
C ARG A 71 4.39 -7.82 -13.15
N HIS A 72 5.44 -8.55 -13.43
CA HIS A 72 5.63 -9.27 -14.68
C HIS A 72 6.07 -10.69 -14.38
N ASN A 73 5.48 -11.64 -15.10
CA ASN A 73 5.88 -13.05 -15.04
C ASN A 73 6.07 -13.56 -16.47
N GLY A 74 7.25 -14.07 -16.78
CA GLY A 74 7.61 -14.48 -18.13
C GLY A 74 6.87 -15.73 -18.64
N THR A 75 6.29 -16.53 -17.74
CA THR A 75 5.56 -17.76 -18.10
C THR A 75 4.05 -17.64 -17.98
N SER A 76 3.56 -16.64 -17.29
CA SER A 76 2.11 -16.44 -17.08
C SER A 76 1.75 -14.98 -17.26
N PRO A 77 0.87 -14.66 -18.23
CA PRO A 77 0.38 -13.31 -18.38
C PRO A 77 -0.37 -12.86 -17.10
N ILE A 78 -0.10 -11.63 -16.68
CA ILE A 78 -0.79 -10.99 -15.56
C ILE A 78 -1.77 -9.98 -16.15
N ASP A 79 -3.07 -10.13 -15.88
CA ASP A 79 -4.12 -9.30 -16.48
C ASP A 79 -3.97 -7.82 -16.09
N TYR A 80 -3.47 -7.54 -14.88
CA TYR A 80 -3.28 -6.19 -14.38
C TYR A 80 -1.85 -6.02 -13.88
N PRO A 81 -0.88 -5.81 -14.79
CA PRO A 81 0.53 -5.68 -14.39
C PRO A 81 0.78 -4.42 -13.55
N TRP A 82 0.01 -3.36 -13.76
CA TRP A 82 0.08 -2.12 -13.01
C TRP A 82 -1.15 -1.90 -12.17
N ARG A 83 -0.97 -1.57 -10.88
CA ARG A 83 -2.04 -1.18 -9.97
C ARG A 83 -1.56 -0.06 -9.07
N THR A 84 -2.38 0.98 -8.97
CA THR A 84 -2.12 2.10 -8.06
C THR A 84 -3.28 2.24 -7.08
N ILE A 85 -2.99 2.10 -5.80
CA ILE A 85 -3.93 2.31 -4.72
C ILE A 85 -3.60 3.66 -4.09
N TRP A 86 -4.56 4.58 -4.14
CA TRP A 86 -4.41 5.91 -3.59
C TRP A 86 -5.42 6.12 -2.46
N ASN A 87 -4.90 6.43 -1.26
CA ASN A 87 -5.70 6.69 -0.07
C ASN A 87 -5.45 8.11 0.41
N VAL A 88 -6.50 8.76 0.88
CA VAL A 88 -6.44 10.11 1.47
C VAL A 88 -7.22 10.12 2.77
N ALA A 89 -6.70 10.77 3.78
CA ALA A 89 -7.40 11.00 5.04
C ALA A 89 -7.23 12.45 5.48
N ILE A 90 -8.34 13.07 5.87
CA ILE A 90 -8.38 14.41 6.44
C ILE A 90 -8.90 14.27 7.87
N THR A 91 -8.14 14.78 8.82
CA THR A 91 -8.51 14.74 10.25
C THR A 91 -8.55 16.15 10.79
N GLN A 92 -9.68 16.55 11.34
CA GLN A 92 -9.85 17.81 12.05
C GLN A 92 -10.05 17.53 13.54
N SER A 93 -9.19 18.10 14.38
CA SER A 93 -9.33 18.02 15.82
C SER A 93 -10.07 19.24 16.35
N PHE A 94 -10.97 18.98 17.31
CA PHE A 94 -11.81 19.97 17.96
C PHE A 94 -11.58 19.94 19.47
N LEU A 95 -12.04 20.94 20.16
CA LEU A 95 -11.93 21.16 21.59
C LEU A 95 -10.48 21.42 22.04
N ARG A 96 -10.39 22.14 23.20
CA ARG A 96 -9.12 22.68 23.72
C ARG A 96 -8.02 21.62 23.94
N ASN A 97 -8.40 20.37 24.21
CA ASN A 97 -7.48 19.25 24.46
C ASN A 97 -7.43 18.24 23.34
N LYS A 98 -7.95 18.58 22.13
CA LYS A 98 -8.03 17.67 20.99
C LYS A 98 -8.75 16.35 21.33
N THR A 99 -9.71 16.45 22.25
CA THR A 99 -10.46 15.28 22.74
C THR A 99 -11.48 14.76 21.73
N LEU A 100 -11.96 15.60 20.83
CA LEU A 100 -12.82 15.23 19.73
C LEU A 100 -12.08 15.40 18.42
N ALA A 101 -12.12 14.39 17.54
CA ALA A 101 -11.64 14.50 16.18
C ALA A 101 -12.64 13.88 15.19
N LEU A 102 -12.80 14.54 14.06
CA LEU A 102 -13.47 13.98 12.88
C LEU A 102 -12.43 13.60 11.87
N LYS A 103 -12.48 12.36 11.38
CA LYS A 103 -11.61 11.88 10.31
C LYS A 103 -12.46 11.43 9.14
N PHE A 104 -12.25 12.05 7.99
CA PHE A 104 -12.76 11.58 6.71
C PHE A 104 -11.67 10.79 6.01
N GLU A 105 -11.99 9.61 5.53
CA GLU A 105 -11.07 8.72 4.83
C GLU A 105 -11.66 8.30 3.49
N ALA A 106 -10.86 8.43 2.44
CA ALA A 106 -11.13 7.91 1.12
C ALA A 106 -10.09 6.85 0.78
N SER A 107 -10.52 5.62 0.59
CA SER A 107 -9.67 4.49 0.25
C SER A 107 -9.83 4.11 -1.20
N ASP A 108 -8.71 3.81 -1.83
CA ASP A 108 -8.64 3.38 -3.23
C ASP A 108 -9.37 4.32 -4.19
N LEU A 109 -8.99 5.60 -4.19
CA LEU A 109 -9.63 6.64 -5.02
C LEU A 109 -9.67 6.27 -6.50
N LEU A 110 -8.69 5.53 -6.99
CA LEU A 110 -8.61 5.09 -8.38
C LEU A 110 -9.42 3.82 -8.68
N ASN A 111 -9.96 3.17 -7.63
CA ASN A 111 -10.73 1.93 -7.71
C ASN A 111 -9.96 0.81 -8.45
N GLN A 112 -8.69 0.66 -8.13
CA GLN A 112 -7.80 -0.33 -8.77
C GLN A 112 -7.44 -1.51 -7.86
N ARG A 113 -8.07 -1.64 -6.70
CA ARG A 113 -7.87 -2.77 -5.80
C ARG A 113 -8.55 -4.01 -6.38
N VAL A 114 -7.75 -4.82 -7.08
CA VAL A 114 -8.17 -6.11 -7.63
C VAL A 114 -7.34 -7.19 -6.94
N GLN A 115 -7.99 -8.22 -6.42
CA GLN A 115 -7.31 -9.42 -5.94
C GLN A 115 -7.58 -10.57 -6.91
N THR A 116 -6.85 -10.57 -8.01
CA THR A 116 -6.70 -11.73 -8.87
C THR A 116 -5.32 -12.31 -8.65
N TRP A 117 -5.22 -13.63 -8.62
CA TRP A 117 -3.95 -14.32 -8.57
C TRP A 117 -3.93 -15.44 -9.60
N ASN A 118 -2.81 -15.56 -10.28
CA ASN A 118 -2.53 -16.64 -11.21
C ASN A 118 -1.25 -17.32 -10.76
N TYR A 119 -1.31 -18.60 -10.56
CA TYR A 119 -0.16 -19.42 -10.25
C TYR A 119 -0.04 -20.55 -11.28
N VAL A 120 1.12 -20.67 -11.90
CA VAL A 120 1.44 -21.74 -12.84
C VAL A 120 2.55 -22.60 -12.22
N SER A 121 2.25 -23.86 -12.00
CA SER A 121 3.18 -24.91 -11.66
C SER A 121 3.29 -25.86 -12.84
N ASP A 122 4.36 -26.62 -12.95
CA ASP A 122 4.77 -27.44 -14.10
C ASP A 122 3.66 -27.96 -15.05
N ASN A 123 2.52 -28.41 -14.53
CA ASN A 123 1.38 -28.91 -15.31
C ASN A 123 0.02 -28.36 -14.89
N THR A 124 -0.02 -27.41 -13.95
CA THR A 124 -1.28 -26.86 -13.44
C THR A 124 -1.27 -25.35 -13.50
N ARG A 125 -2.36 -24.78 -13.99
CA ARG A 125 -2.65 -23.36 -13.91
C ARG A 125 -3.77 -23.15 -12.91
N ASN A 126 -3.45 -22.51 -11.79
CA ASN A 126 -4.41 -22.10 -10.79
C ASN A 126 -4.66 -20.60 -10.91
N SER A 127 -5.90 -20.20 -11.08
CA SER A 127 -6.32 -18.81 -11.05
C SER A 127 -7.46 -18.64 -10.07
N GLY A 128 -7.44 -17.56 -9.34
CA GLY A 128 -8.49 -17.23 -8.40
C GLY A 128 -8.71 -15.73 -8.32
N TRP A 129 -9.87 -15.37 -7.84
CA TRP A 129 -10.22 -14.00 -7.51
C TRP A 129 -10.81 -13.99 -6.11
N SER A 130 -10.66 -12.90 -5.41
CA SER A 130 -11.33 -12.69 -4.15
C SER A 130 -12.03 -11.33 -4.19
N GLU A 131 -13.22 -11.28 -3.63
CA GLU A 131 -13.92 -10.02 -3.46
C GLU A 131 -13.13 -9.13 -2.53
N THR A 132 -12.83 -7.94 -2.98
CA THR A 132 -12.22 -6.91 -2.16
C THR A 132 -13.15 -5.72 -2.09
N VAL A 133 -13.17 -5.08 -0.94
CA VAL A 133 -13.78 -3.74 -0.86
C VAL A 133 -12.96 -2.82 -1.75
N GLY A 134 -13.54 -2.41 -2.86
CA GLY A 134 -12.95 -1.42 -3.78
C GLY A 134 -12.90 -0.04 -3.13
N ARG A 135 -13.13 1.01 -3.92
CA ARG A 135 -13.19 2.38 -3.41
C ARG A 135 -14.31 2.55 -2.38
N PHE A 136 -13.95 3.09 -1.22
CA PHE A 136 -14.92 3.45 -0.19
C PHE A 136 -14.54 4.75 0.51
N PHE A 137 -15.56 5.37 1.12
CA PHE A 137 -15.42 6.57 1.93
C PHE A 137 -15.92 6.27 3.33
N MET A 138 -15.24 6.77 4.35
CA MET A 138 -15.57 6.53 5.75
C MET A 138 -15.44 7.83 6.55
N LEU A 139 -16.41 8.08 7.43
CA LEU A 139 -16.36 9.14 8.42
C LEU A 139 -16.19 8.51 9.81
N HIS A 140 -15.16 8.93 10.52
CA HIS A 140 -14.89 8.51 11.89
C HIS A 140 -15.12 9.67 12.83
N VAL A 141 -15.82 9.41 13.92
CA VAL A 141 -15.93 10.31 15.08
C VAL A 141 -15.08 9.70 16.19
N ILE A 142 -14.03 10.39 16.60
CA ILE A 142 -13.06 9.90 17.58
C ILE A 142 -13.16 10.79 18.81
N TYR A 143 -13.57 10.22 19.93
CA TYR A 143 -13.58 10.91 21.22
C TYR A 143 -12.59 10.25 22.19
N ARG A 144 -11.69 11.06 22.78
CA ARG A 144 -10.66 10.60 23.71
C ARG A 144 -11.05 11.00 25.12
N PHE A 145 -11.32 10.01 25.95
CA PHE A 145 -11.55 10.20 27.37
C PHE A 145 -10.19 10.32 28.09
N SER A 146 -9.99 11.39 28.86
CA SER A 146 -8.84 11.54 29.74
C SER A 146 -9.33 11.43 31.18
N THR A 147 -9.06 10.31 31.84
CA THR A 147 -9.18 10.19 33.29
C THR A 147 -7.94 10.83 33.92
N LYS A 148 -8.06 12.04 34.48
CA LYS A 148 -7.05 12.55 35.42
C LYS A 148 -7.08 11.63 36.64
N LYS A 149 -6.05 10.78 36.86
CA LYS A 149 -5.80 10.24 38.18
C LYS A 149 -5.62 11.42 39.13
N ALA A 150 -6.51 11.56 40.10
CA ALA A 150 -6.28 12.46 41.23
C ALA A 150 -4.97 12.00 41.89
N ALA A 151 -3.98 12.89 41.92
CA ALA A 151 -2.81 12.68 42.77
C ALA A 151 -3.30 12.71 44.21
N GLN A 152 -3.19 11.58 44.93
CA GLN A 152 -3.20 11.51 46.38
C GLN A 152 -1.85 11.97 46.90
#